data_9d87c12c9b2e4f1b302699d8330fa558
#
_entry.id   9d87c12c9b2e4f1b302699d8330fa558
#
_cell.length_a   1.000
_cell.length_b   1.000
_cell.length_c   1.000
_cell.angle_alpha   90.00
_cell.angle_beta   90.00
_cell.angle_gamma   90.00
#
_symmetry.space_group_name_H-M   'P 1'
#
loop_
_entity.id
_entity.type
_entity.pdbx_description
1 polymer ?
#
loop_
_entity_poly.entity_id
_entity_poly.type
_entity_poly.pdbx_seq_one_letter_code
_entity_poly.pdbx_strand_id
1 'polypeptide(L)'
;SGNIFFHDAGEITHELLHTGVGEGILSTYCGFKKEGKIMPYKFQTLVWVEEATGDVYCEWIPLCEEGLEVKKVFWPGPMEFEEKKGSWYTLLTHQQGILIPNTWEVEFQTPVFDGMFGTAGAYMPWFAQVRDGEGYLAVCVTPWNSGYQAEHPAGGPYTRVSMRFEPSLGKMDYRRIVKYTFLKECDHNTICKTYRNYVEEQGRLRTLAEKAIRNPSIDRLIGCAFLHKGIKTFVQPDSDFYDPEKPEKNNHLTTFAQREQEIRQLHEMGVEKLYLHLDGWAEPGYDNRHPDYGPACKEAGGWEGMKSLVDTMHKYGYLFGIHDQYRDYYLSAPSFDENFACRLPDGTIPRHKRWAGGPQSYLCATQAPYYVKRNFKALEDHGIRLDCAYLDVFTCNEGDECDNPLHRMTRKECYEHRARCFQYLLKKGILPSSEEVNDWAVTSQVFCHYAPYDFMMRAPGTPKQGIPVPLYNLVYHDCVIQPWMMEKISEEEDYMLYALLNGGAPYLVRDGAYPNTDGAFEDRVEMTLEECITRAKVVSDLHEKVGKCQMVRHEFVEGNPQVQKTVFSNGISVQVDFQKQTYEIRNENYFSE
;
A
#
# COMPACT_ATOMS: atom_id res chain seq x y z
N SER A 1 -24.56 -16.35 -15.07
CA SER A 1 -24.02 -15.98 -13.74
C SER A 1 -25.18 -15.57 -12.83
N GLY A 2 -25.17 -15.98 -11.59
CA GLY A 2 -26.18 -15.65 -10.60
C GLY A 2 -25.63 -15.85 -9.19
N ASN A 3 -26.38 -15.38 -8.19
CA ASN A 3 -26.07 -15.60 -6.78
C ASN A 3 -26.66 -16.94 -6.32
N ILE A 4 -25.92 -17.64 -5.49
CA ILE A 4 -26.36 -18.81 -4.75
C ILE A 4 -26.25 -18.45 -3.27
N PHE A 5 -27.36 -18.60 -2.54
CA PHE A 5 -27.39 -18.37 -1.12
C PHE A 5 -27.15 -19.68 -0.36
N PHE A 6 -26.64 -19.61 0.86
CA PHE A 6 -26.39 -20.81 1.67
C PHE A 6 -27.67 -21.61 1.92
N HIS A 7 -28.83 -20.93 2.06
CA HIS A 7 -30.13 -21.57 2.22
C HIS A 7 -30.67 -22.26 0.94
N ASP A 8 -30.01 -22.06 -0.22
CA ASP A 8 -30.35 -22.81 -1.46
C ASP A 8 -29.81 -24.24 -1.44
N ALA A 9 -29.01 -24.61 -0.43
CA ALA A 9 -28.54 -25.98 -0.26
C ALA A 9 -29.72 -26.93 -0.04
N GLY A 10 -29.76 -28.03 -0.79
CA GLY A 10 -30.77 -29.06 -0.62
C GLY A 10 -30.60 -29.86 0.67
N GLU A 11 -29.40 -29.83 1.24
CA GLU A 11 -29.11 -30.47 2.52
C GLU A 11 -28.14 -29.60 3.31
N ILE A 12 -28.48 -29.33 4.57
CA ILE A 12 -27.64 -28.61 5.53
C ILE A 12 -27.58 -29.46 6.80
N THR A 13 -26.34 -29.80 7.23
CA THR A 13 -26.11 -30.50 8.49
C THR A 13 -25.28 -29.68 9.44
N HIS A 14 -25.50 -29.84 10.74
CA HIS A 14 -24.73 -29.14 11.78
C HIS A 14 -24.19 -30.17 12.78
N GLU A 15 -22.94 -30.01 13.15
CA GLU A 15 -22.25 -30.86 14.12
C GLU A 15 -21.56 -29.98 15.17
N LEU A 16 -21.63 -30.38 16.45
CA LEU A 16 -20.78 -29.78 17.48
C LEU A 16 -19.35 -30.25 17.30
N LEU A 17 -18.40 -29.33 17.37
CA LEU A 17 -16.99 -29.61 17.23
C LEU A 17 -16.23 -29.11 18.45
N HIS A 18 -15.43 -30.00 19.05
CA HIS A 18 -14.49 -29.66 20.10
C HIS A 18 -13.09 -29.60 19.52
N THR A 19 -12.48 -28.43 19.53
CA THR A 19 -11.15 -28.21 18.89
C THR A 19 -9.99 -28.57 19.80
N GLY A 20 -10.23 -28.88 21.07
CA GLY A 20 -9.21 -29.05 22.13
C GLY A 20 -8.82 -27.74 22.82
N VAL A 21 -9.09 -26.59 22.20
CA VAL A 21 -8.87 -25.25 22.74
C VAL A 21 -10.12 -24.38 22.64
N GLY A 22 -11.22 -24.95 22.20
CA GLY A 22 -12.51 -24.26 22.06
C GLY A 22 -13.60 -25.16 21.53
N GLU A 23 -14.78 -24.58 21.39
CA GLU A 23 -15.98 -25.25 20.90
C GLU A 23 -16.57 -24.51 19.72
N GLY A 24 -17.21 -25.24 18.81
CA GLY A 24 -17.80 -24.66 17.64
C GLY A 24 -18.87 -25.51 16.96
N ILE A 25 -19.41 -24.96 15.89
CA ILE A 25 -20.40 -25.59 15.03
C ILE A 25 -19.81 -25.74 13.63
N LEU A 26 -19.69 -26.97 13.17
CA LEU A 26 -19.35 -27.31 11.79
C LEU A 26 -20.67 -27.49 11.02
N SER A 27 -20.85 -26.70 9.98
CA SER A 27 -22.02 -26.77 9.11
C SER A 27 -21.61 -27.23 7.72
N THR A 28 -22.29 -28.21 7.16
CA THR A 28 -22.03 -28.72 5.82
C THR A 28 -23.20 -28.37 4.89
N TYR A 29 -22.88 -27.86 3.71
CA TYR A 29 -23.83 -27.43 2.70
C TYR A 29 -23.61 -28.20 1.40
N CYS A 30 -24.66 -28.88 0.92
CA CYS A 30 -24.64 -29.63 -0.35
C CYS A 30 -26.04 -29.71 -0.97
N GLY A 31 -26.12 -30.45 -2.09
CA GLY A 31 -27.42 -30.63 -2.77
C GLY A 31 -27.93 -29.41 -3.53
N PHE A 32 -27.06 -28.48 -3.86
CA PHE A 32 -27.41 -27.33 -4.70
C PHE A 32 -27.88 -27.77 -6.07
N LYS A 33 -28.86 -27.08 -6.63
CA LYS A 33 -29.45 -27.43 -7.93
C LYS A 33 -29.14 -26.35 -8.99
N LYS A 34 -28.82 -26.82 -10.17
CA LYS A 34 -28.72 -26.01 -11.39
C LYS A 34 -29.55 -26.67 -12.48
N GLU A 35 -30.49 -25.92 -13.07
CA GLU A 35 -31.38 -26.45 -14.11
C GLU A 35 -32.10 -27.76 -13.71
N GLY A 36 -32.51 -27.85 -12.44
CA GLY A 36 -33.19 -29.00 -11.88
C GLY A 36 -32.31 -30.20 -11.53
N LYS A 37 -31.01 -30.17 -11.84
CA LYS A 37 -30.04 -31.24 -11.50
C LYS A 37 -29.24 -30.88 -10.26
N ILE A 38 -29.04 -31.86 -9.36
CA ILE A 38 -28.17 -31.71 -8.20
C ILE A 38 -26.71 -31.65 -8.68
N MET A 39 -26.00 -30.60 -8.21
CA MET A 39 -24.59 -30.42 -8.45
C MET A 39 -23.75 -31.05 -7.35
N PRO A 40 -22.55 -31.56 -7.65
CA PRO A 40 -21.65 -32.10 -6.62
C PRO A 40 -21.01 -31.01 -5.74
N TYR A 41 -21.31 -29.73 -5.97
CA TYR A 41 -20.80 -28.61 -5.19
C TYR A 41 -21.09 -28.75 -3.70
N LYS A 42 -20.02 -28.64 -2.88
CA LYS A 42 -20.10 -28.84 -1.45
C LYS A 42 -19.05 -28.02 -0.71
N PHE A 43 -19.44 -27.39 0.37
CA PHE A 43 -18.54 -26.67 1.27
C PHE A 43 -18.98 -26.80 2.73
N GLN A 44 -18.12 -26.36 3.64
CA GLN A 44 -18.41 -26.27 5.07
C GLN A 44 -18.12 -24.86 5.57
N THR A 45 -18.79 -24.50 6.65
CA THR A 45 -18.43 -23.39 7.52
C THR A 45 -18.19 -23.90 8.93
N LEU A 46 -17.13 -23.42 9.56
CA LEU A 46 -16.84 -23.68 10.97
C LEU A 46 -16.83 -22.35 11.72
N VAL A 47 -17.71 -22.22 12.71
CA VAL A 47 -17.70 -21.08 13.64
C VAL A 47 -17.38 -21.62 15.02
N TRP A 48 -16.28 -21.17 15.61
CA TRP A 48 -15.85 -21.67 16.91
C TRP A 48 -15.27 -20.55 17.78
N VAL A 49 -15.33 -20.74 19.09
CA VAL A 49 -14.84 -19.80 20.11
C VAL A 49 -13.61 -20.41 20.78
N GLU A 50 -12.52 -19.62 20.83
CA GLU A 50 -11.33 -19.98 21.60
C GLU A 50 -11.57 -19.71 23.10
N GLU A 51 -11.44 -20.74 23.94
CA GLU A 51 -11.72 -20.62 25.39
C GLU A 51 -10.82 -19.63 26.11
N ALA A 52 -9.55 -19.57 25.72
CA ALA A 52 -8.55 -18.75 26.41
C ALA A 52 -8.74 -17.24 26.20
N THR A 53 -9.27 -16.82 25.03
CA THR A 53 -9.34 -15.41 24.62
C THR A 53 -10.77 -14.91 24.44
N GLY A 54 -11.71 -15.82 24.16
CA GLY A 54 -13.06 -15.48 23.72
C GLY A 54 -13.14 -15.02 22.26
N ASP A 55 -12.07 -15.12 21.51
CA ASP A 55 -12.06 -14.81 20.08
C ASP A 55 -12.92 -15.80 19.29
N VAL A 56 -13.63 -15.30 18.29
CA VAL A 56 -14.49 -16.10 17.42
C VAL A 56 -13.82 -16.28 16.07
N TYR A 57 -13.61 -17.52 15.67
CA TYR A 57 -13.08 -17.87 14.35
C TYR A 57 -14.21 -18.31 13.43
N CYS A 58 -14.22 -17.75 12.24
CA CYS A 58 -15.13 -18.12 11.15
C CYS A 58 -14.28 -18.68 10.01
N GLU A 59 -14.50 -19.95 9.67
CA GLU A 59 -13.72 -20.64 8.66
C GLU A 59 -14.62 -21.14 7.53
N TRP A 60 -14.32 -20.77 6.31
CA TRP A 60 -14.97 -21.28 5.11
C TRP A 60 -14.08 -22.35 4.45
N ILE A 61 -14.62 -23.55 4.26
CA ILE A 61 -13.87 -24.74 3.89
C ILE A 61 -14.40 -25.30 2.56
N PRO A 62 -13.67 -25.18 1.45
CA PRO A 62 -14.07 -25.79 0.18
C PRO A 62 -13.91 -27.31 0.26
N LEU A 63 -14.90 -28.07 -0.22
CA LEU A 63 -14.84 -29.52 -0.29
C LEU A 63 -14.93 -30.03 -1.72
N CYS A 64 -15.85 -29.51 -2.53
CA CYS A 64 -16.03 -29.88 -3.91
C CYS A 64 -16.59 -28.69 -4.70
N GLU A 65 -15.93 -28.30 -5.78
CA GLU A 65 -16.32 -27.19 -6.66
C GLU A 65 -16.80 -27.65 -8.04
N GLU A 66 -17.01 -28.94 -8.22
CA GLU A 66 -17.49 -29.47 -9.49
C GLU A 66 -18.91 -28.97 -9.79
N GLY A 67 -19.14 -28.61 -11.05
CA GLY A 67 -20.44 -28.11 -11.53
C GLY A 67 -20.65 -26.61 -11.40
N LEU A 68 -19.81 -25.89 -10.65
CA LEU A 68 -19.85 -24.44 -10.50
C LEU A 68 -18.46 -23.82 -10.72
N GLU A 69 -18.44 -22.65 -11.32
CA GLU A 69 -17.29 -21.74 -11.30
C GLU A 69 -17.60 -20.66 -10.28
N VAL A 70 -17.00 -20.76 -9.10
CA VAL A 70 -17.18 -19.76 -8.04
C VAL A 70 -16.37 -18.53 -8.38
N LYS A 71 -16.98 -17.35 -8.37
CA LYS A 71 -16.30 -16.07 -8.62
C LYS A 71 -15.98 -15.34 -7.32
N LYS A 72 -16.91 -15.35 -6.35
CA LYS A 72 -16.76 -14.70 -5.06
C LYS A 72 -17.60 -15.43 -4.02
N VAL A 73 -17.13 -15.42 -2.78
CA VAL A 73 -17.89 -15.85 -1.60
C VAL A 73 -17.92 -14.69 -0.63
N PHE A 74 -19.11 -14.27 -0.19
CA PHE A 74 -19.34 -13.29 0.87
C PHE A 74 -19.72 -14.02 2.15
N TRP A 75 -18.78 -14.17 3.05
CA TRP A 75 -18.99 -14.82 4.34
C TRP A 75 -17.77 -14.60 5.25
N PRO A 76 -17.93 -14.41 6.57
CA PRO A 76 -19.21 -14.17 7.24
C PRO A 76 -19.86 -12.87 6.76
N GLY A 77 -21.18 -12.81 6.87
CA GLY A 77 -21.96 -11.64 6.48
C GLY A 77 -21.76 -10.45 7.42
N PRO A 78 -22.33 -9.28 7.09
CA PRO A 78 -22.20 -8.09 7.90
C PRO A 78 -22.89 -8.25 9.24
N MET A 79 -22.33 -7.62 10.28
CA MET A 79 -23.02 -7.46 11.56
C MET A 79 -24.00 -6.28 11.50
N GLU A 80 -25.00 -6.30 12.37
CA GLU A 80 -26.01 -5.26 12.43
C GLU A 80 -25.46 -4.01 13.13
N PHE A 81 -25.23 -2.95 12.34
CA PHE A 81 -24.80 -1.61 12.77
C PHE A 81 -25.71 -0.57 12.10
N GLU A 82 -27.03 -0.77 12.22
CA GLU A 82 -28.06 -0.06 11.45
C GLU A 82 -28.81 0.95 12.33
N GLU A 83 -28.10 1.90 12.92
CA GLU A 83 -28.72 3.02 13.61
C GLU A 83 -28.17 4.36 13.12
N LYS A 84 -29.05 5.33 12.99
CA LYS A 84 -28.70 6.71 12.61
C LYS A 84 -28.04 7.46 13.78
N LYS A 85 -26.87 6.93 14.22
CA LYS A 85 -26.06 7.53 15.28
C LYS A 85 -24.65 7.83 14.74
N GLY A 86 -24.26 9.10 14.81
CA GLY A 86 -22.94 9.54 14.40
C GLY A 86 -21.80 9.05 15.31
N SER A 87 -22.13 8.61 16.54
CA SER A 87 -21.18 7.96 17.47
C SER A 87 -20.85 6.51 17.10
N TRP A 88 -21.65 5.87 16.27
CA TRP A 88 -21.35 4.55 15.72
C TRP A 88 -20.56 4.73 14.43
N TYR A 89 -19.49 3.98 14.25
CA TYR A 89 -18.65 4.13 13.08
C TYR A 89 -17.98 2.82 12.65
N THR A 90 -17.56 2.83 11.41
CA THR A 90 -16.80 1.75 10.77
C THR A 90 -15.39 2.22 10.44
N LEU A 91 -14.41 1.35 10.62
CA LEU A 91 -13.02 1.58 10.25
C LEU A 91 -12.66 0.70 9.05
N LEU A 92 -12.16 1.32 7.99
CA LEU A 92 -11.64 0.65 6.81
C LEU A 92 -10.16 0.96 6.63
N THR A 93 -9.39 -0.06 6.26
CA THR A 93 -7.93 0.03 6.06
C THR A 93 -7.54 0.49 4.66
N HIS A 94 -8.45 1.20 3.98
CA HIS A 94 -8.18 1.79 2.67
C HIS A 94 -7.10 2.86 2.81
N GLN A 95 -5.95 2.63 2.16
CA GLN A 95 -4.75 3.43 2.33
C GLN A 95 -4.43 3.68 3.82
N GLN A 96 -4.14 4.91 4.28
CA GLN A 96 -3.87 5.19 5.69
C GLN A 96 -5.01 4.83 6.63
N GLY A 97 -6.24 4.97 6.17
CA GLY A 97 -7.41 4.61 6.94
C GLY A 97 -8.54 5.61 6.86
N ILE A 98 -9.75 5.09 7.04
CA ILE A 98 -10.99 5.86 7.00
C ILE A 98 -11.87 5.48 8.18
N LEU A 99 -12.42 6.47 8.88
CA LEU A 99 -13.46 6.33 9.89
C LEU A 99 -14.78 6.83 9.30
N ILE A 100 -15.79 5.97 9.23
CA ILE A 100 -17.08 6.24 8.62
C ILE A 100 -18.17 6.26 9.70
N PRO A 101 -18.62 7.45 10.14
CA PRO A 101 -19.82 7.55 10.98
C PRO A 101 -21.03 6.95 10.27
N ASN A 102 -21.93 6.29 10.99
CA ASN A 102 -23.17 5.75 10.40
C ASN A 102 -24.07 6.82 9.77
N THR A 103 -23.84 8.08 10.10
CA THR A 103 -24.57 9.24 9.54
C THR A 103 -23.82 9.97 8.44
N TRP A 104 -22.73 9.40 7.92
CA TRP A 104 -21.91 10.05 6.90
C TRP A 104 -22.73 10.42 5.67
N GLU A 105 -22.57 11.66 5.19
CA GLU A 105 -23.44 12.21 4.15
C GLU A 105 -23.14 11.73 2.72
N VAL A 106 -21.94 11.16 2.50
CA VAL A 106 -21.51 10.70 1.18
C VAL A 106 -21.80 9.21 1.02
N GLU A 107 -22.54 8.86 -0.03
CA GLU A 107 -22.82 7.48 -0.38
C GLU A 107 -21.57 6.75 -0.85
N PHE A 108 -21.38 5.53 -0.36
CA PHE A 108 -20.39 4.61 -0.91
C PHE A 108 -21.01 3.79 -2.02
N GLN A 109 -20.53 4.02 -3.22
CA GLN A 109 -20.93 3.22 -4.37
C GLN A 109 -20.01 2.00 -4.48
N THR A 110 -20.59 0.82 -4.44
CA THR A 110 -19.91 -0.42 -4.82
C THR A 110 -19.58 -0.36 -6.31
N PRO A 111 -18.33 -0.60 -6.76
CA PRO A 111 -17.22 -1.26 -6.07
C PRO A 111 -16.15 -0.32 -5.49
N VAL A 112 -16.39 0.96 -5.28
CA VAL A 112 -15.37 1.94 -4.85
C VAL A 112 -14.71 1.56 -3.50
N PHE A 113 -15.43 0.85 -2.64
CA PHE A 113 -14.93 0.30 -1.38
C PHE A 113 -14.91 -1.23 -1.38
N ASP A 114 -14.44 -1.78 -2.47
CA ASP A 114 -14.09 -3.17 -2.61
C ASP A 114 -12.58 -3.35 -2.33
N GLY A 115 -12.21 -3.37 -1.05
CA GLY A 115 -10.82 -3.38 -0.59
C GLY A 115 -10.22 -4.78 -0.66
N MET A 116 -9.37 -5.04 -1.65
CA MET A 116 -8.57 -6.26 -1.68
C MET A 116 -7.37 -6.13 -0.74
N PHE A 117 -7.20 -7.09 0.17
CA PHE A 117 -6.06 -7.15 1.06
C PHE A 117 -4.77 -7.36 0.28
N GLY A 118 -3.72 -6.68 0.73
CA GLY A 118 -2.44 -6.69 0.03
C GLY A 118 -2.30 -5.62 -1.06
N THR A 119 -3.29 -4.74 -1.21
CA THR A 119 -3.29 -3.63 -2.18
C THR A 119 -3.50 -2.27 -1.50
N ALA A 120 -3.48 -1.19 -2.29
CA ALA A 120 -3.85 0.15 -1.85
C ALA A 120 -5.28 0.21 -1.27
N GLY A 121 -6.18 -0.63 -1.75
CA GLY A 121 -7.55 -0.73 -1.27
C GLY A 121 -7.68 -1.24 0.17
N ALA A 122 -6.67 -1.93 0.67
CA ALA A 122 -6.59 -2.37 2.07
C ALA A 122 -5.12 -2.65 2.45
N TYR A 123 -4.48 -1.69 3.10
CA TYR A 123 -3.09 -1.83 3.58
C TYR A 123 -2.92 -2.91 4.64
N MET A 124 -3.99 -3.19 5.39
CA MET A 124 -4.01 -4.21 6.44
C MET A 124 -5.25 -5.11 6.27
N PRO A 125 -5.15 -6.41 6.58
CA PRO A 125 -6.21 -7.37 6.28
C PRO A 125 -7.32 -7.40 7.35
N TRP A 126 -7.90 -6.26 7.65
CA TRP A 126 -8.95 -6.16 8.65
C TRP A 126 -9.93 -5.00 8.38
N PHE A 127 -11.08 -5.07 9.00
CA PHE A 127 -11.98 -3.96 9.24
C PHE A 127 -12.52 -4.05 10.66
N ALA A 128 -13.11 -2.96 11.16
CA ALA A 128 -13.68 -2.90 12.49
C ALA A 128 -14.92 -2.02 12.54
N GLN A 129 -15.76 -2.25 13.54
CA GLN A 129 -16.90 -1.38 13.84
C GLN A 129 -16.95 -1.11 15.33
N VAL A 130 -17.32 0.11 15.71
CA VAL A 130 -17.40 0.57 17.08
C VAL A 130 -18.77 1.19 17.33
N ARG A 131 -19.39 0.82 18.45
CA ARG A 131 -20.73 1.22 18.89
C ARG A 131 -20.73 1.57 20.36
N ASP A 132 -20.93 2.84 20.68
CA ASP A 132 -21.05 3.33 22.07
C ASP A 132 -19.88 2.88 22.99
N GLY A 133 -18.64 2.87 22.45
CA GLY A 133 -17.45 2.46 23.19
C GLY A 133 -17.20 0.95 23.24
N GLU A 134 -18.02 0.13 22.62
CA GLU A 134 -17.79 -1.30 22.40
C GLU A 134 -17.58 -1.57 20.92
N GLY A 135 -16.83 -2.61 20.56
CA GLY A 135 -16.58 -2.88 19.17
C GLY A 135 -16.03 -4.26 18.89
N TYR A 136 -15.77 -4.51 17.60
CA TYR A 136 -15.06 -5.70 17.17
C TYR A 136 -14.01 -5.37 16.10
N LEU A 137 -13.00 -6.21 16.08
CA LEU A 137 -11.98 -6.26 15.04
C LEU A 137 -12.12 -7.58 14.28
N ALA A 138 -12.32 -7.49 12.95
CA ALA A 138 -12.37 -8.65 12.06
C ALA A 138 -11.07 -8.75 11.25
N VAL A 139 -10.21 -9.69 11.60
CA VAL A 139 -8.94 -9.94 10.91
C VAL A 139 -9.08 -11.11 9.95
N CYS A 140 -8.75 -10.91 8.68
CA CYS A 140 -8.58 -12.02 7.76
C CYS A 140 -7.21 -12.67 7.97
N VAL A 141 -7.21 -13.88 8.54
CA VAL A 141 -5.99 -14.64 8.84
C VAL A 141 -5.33 -15.18 7.58
N THR A 142 -6.13 -15.37 6.52
CA THR A 142 -5.72 -15.88 5.20
C THR A 142 -5.98 -14.83 4.12
N PRO A 143 -5.20 -13.72 4.07
CA PRO A 143 -5.60 -12.52 3.33
C PRO A 143 -5.37 -12.58 1.81
N TRP A 144 -4.74 -13.61 1.29
CA TRP A 144 -4.24 -13.64 -0.09
C TRP A 144 -5.40 -13.71 -1.08
N ASN A 145 -6.31 -14.04 -1.34
CA ASN A 145 -7.45 -13.97 -2.25
C ASN A 145 -8.68 -13.49 -1.49
N SER A 146 -8.52 -12.43 -0.73
CA SER A 146 -9.56 -11.94 0.17
C SER A 146 -9.59 -10.42 0.23
N GLY A 147 -10.69 -9.88 0.69
CA GLY A 147 -10.90 -8.47 0.86
C GLY A 147 -12.16 -8.19 1.67
N TYR A 148 -12.57 -6.94 1.67
CA TYR A 148 -13.86 -6.51 2.20
C TYR A 148 -14.66 -5.77 1.14
N GLN A 149 -15.97 -5.74 1.33
CA GLN A 149 -16.89 -4.90 0.58
C GLN A 149 -17.75 -4.10 1.55
N ALA A 150 -17.78 -2.77 1.38
CA ALA A 150 -18.54 -1.87 2.23
C ALA A 150 -19.66 -1.18 1.45
N GLU A 151 -20.82 -1.05 2.10
CA GLU A 151 -21.96 -0.27 1.62
C GLU A 151 -22.32 0.79 2.64
N HIS A 152 -22.61 2.00 2.19
CA HIS A 152 -23.06 3.09 3.02
C HIS A 152 -24.01 4.01 2.24
N PRO A 153 -25.29 4.11 2.59
CA PRO A 153 -26.20 5.08 2.00
C PRO A 153 -25.87 6.51 2.44
N ALA A 154 -26.12 7.49 1.59
CA ALA A 154 -25.96 8.90 1.96
C ALA A 154 -26.77 9.25 3.22
N GLY A 155 -26.10 9.78 4.24
CA GLY A 155 -26.72 10.11 5.54
C GLY A 155 -27.07 8.91 6.43
N GLY A 156 -26.65 7.73 6.08
CA GLY A 156 -26.90 6.51 6.82
C GLY A 156 -28.23 5.82 6.48
N PRO A 157 -28.76 4.96 7.37
CA PRO A 157 -28.41 4.80 8.79
C PRO A 157 -27.32 3.76 9.09
N TYR A 158 -26.65 3.19 8.08
CA TYR A 158 -25.70 2.10 8.31
C TYR A 158 -24.44 2.22 7.47
N THR A 159 -23.43 1.50 7.91
CA THR A 159 -22.34 1.00 7.07
C THR A 159 -22.30 -0.53 7.24
N ARG A 160 -22.44 -1.26 6.15
CA ARG A 160 -22.34 -2.73 6.13
C ARG A 160 -21.00 -3.12 5.52
N VAL A 161 -20.27 -3.97 6.22
CA VAL A 161 -18.99 -4.51 5.73
C VAL A 161 -19.07 -6.03 5.73
N SER A 162 -18.80 -6.61 4.57
CA SER A 162 -18.75 -8.07 4.40
C SER A 162 -17.32 -8.49 4.03
N MET A 163 -16.87 -9.60 4.62
CA MET A 163 -15.68 -10.30 4.15
C MET A 163 -15.96 -10.91 2.77
N ARG A 164 -14.98 -10.88 1.91
CA ARG A 164 -15.05 -11.39 0.54
C ARG A 164 -13.87 -12.29 0.25
N PHE A 165 -14.14 -13.47 -0.30
CA PHE A 165 -13.12 -14.42 -0.75
C PHE A 165 -13.23 -14.63 -2.25
N GLU A 166 -12.08 -14.78 -2.91
CA GLU A 166 -11.95 -15.07 -4.32
C GLU A 166 -11.19 -16.39 -4.55
N PRO A 167 -11.40 -17.04 -5.71
CA PRO A 167 -10.62 -18.20 -6.10
C PRO A 167 -9.12 -17.92 -6.20
N SER A 168 -8.31 -18.92 -5.91
CA SER A 168 -6.90 -18.98 -6.25
C SER A 168 -6.72 -19.94 -7.42
N LEU A 169 -6.11 -19.48 -8.50
CA LEU A 169 -5.93 -20.27 -9.73
C LEU A 169 -7.24 -20.94 -10.20
N GLY A 170 -8.34 -20.19 -10.13
CA GLY A 170 -9.66 -20.60 -10.61
C GLY A 170 -10.47 -21.47 -9.65
N LYS A 171 -9.95 -21.81 -8.48
CA LYS A 171 -10.65 -22.61 -7.45
C LYS A 171 -10.53 -21.98 -6.06
N MET A 172 -11.49 -22.22 -5.21
CA MET A 172 -11.41 -21.76 -3.82
C MET A 172 -10.36 -22.50 -2.97
N ASP A 173 -9.87 -23.59 -3.40
CA ASP A 173 -8.70 -24.42 -3.10
C ASP A 173 -8.21 -24.50 -1.64
N TYR A 174 -8.25 -23.42 -0.86
CA TYR A 174 -7.80 -23.41 0.53
C TYR A 174 -8.82 -22.80 1.47
N ARG A 175 -8.72 -23.17 2.75
CA ARG A 175 -9.55 -22.67 3.84
C ARG A 175 -9.37 -21.17 4.03
N ARG A 176 -10.46 -20.42 4.17
CA ARG A 176 -10.46 -18.98 4.48
C ARG A 176 -10.83 -18.80 5.94
N ILE A 177 -10.06 -18.01 6.67
CA ILE A 177 -10.21 -17.85 8.12
C ILE A 177 -10.32 -16.36 8.46
N VAL A 178 -11.37 -16.02 9.20
CA VAL A 178 -11.57 -14.69 9.79
C VAL A 178 -11.64 -14.83 11.30
N LYS A 179 -10.89 -13.98 12.00
CA LYS A 179 -10.85 -13.90 13.45
C LYS A 179 -11.59 -12.65 13.92
N TYR A 180 -12.59 -12.80 14.74
CA TYR A 180 -13.29 -11.70 15.41
C TYR A 180 -12.81 -11.58 16.86
N THR A 181 -12.31 -10.40 17.23
CA THR A 181 -12.01 -10.04 18.61
C THR A 181 -13.02 -8.99 19.06
N PHE A 182 -13.80 -9.28 20.09
CA PHE A 182 -14.78 -8.37 20.67
C PHE A 182 -14.18 -7.60 21.82
N LEU A 183 -14.35 -6.28 21.85
CA LEU A 183 -13.72 -5.37 22.77
C LEU A 183 -14.78 -4.54 23.53
N LYS A 184 -14.62 -4.48 24.85
CA LYS A 184 -15.28 -3.49 25.70
C LYS A 184 -14.34 -2.28 25.81
N GLU A 185 -14.86 -1.09 26.02
CA GLU A 185 -14.05 0.14 26.09
C GLU A 185 -13.10 0.27 24.86
N CYS A 186 -13.70 0.51 23.71
CA CYS A 186 -13.06 0.41 22.43
C CYS A 186 -13.17 1.74 21.64
N ASP A 187 -12.09 2.16 21.06
CA ASP A 187 -12.03 3.17 20.02
C ASP A 187 -11.08 2.71 18.89
N HIS A 188 -10.82 3.57 17.91
CA HIS A 188 -9.91 3.23 16.81
C HIS A 188 -8.47 2.98 17.28
N ASN A 189 -8.02 3.59 18.38
CA ASN A 189 -6.70 3.33 18.96
C ASN A 189 -6.63 1.90 19.53
N THR A 190 -7.66 1.50 20.27
CA THR A 190 -7.76 0.15 20.85
C THR A 190 -7.77 -0.92 19.75
N ILE A 191 -8.52 -0.68 18.67
CA ILE A 191 -8.55 -1.56 17.50
C ILE A 191 -7.14 -1.72 16.89
N CYS A 192 -6.45 -0.60 16.62
CA CYS A 192 -5.12 -0.64 16.03
C CYS A 192 -4.08 -1.30 16.95
N LYS A 193 -4.17 -1.05 18.25
CA LYS A 193 -3.30 -1.71 19.24
C LYS A 193 -3.54 -3.22 19.31
N THR A 194 -4.80 -3.65 19.25
CA THR A 194 -5.16 -5.06 19.21
C THR A 194 -4.59 -5.73 17.97
N TYR A 195 -4.69 -5.08 16.79
CA TYR A 195 -4.11 -5.61 15.57
C TYR A 195 -2.56 -5.63 15.61
N ARG A 196 -1.92 -4.59 16.14
CA ARG A 196 -0.47 -4.57 16.32
C ARG A 196 0.02 -5.73 17.20
N ASN A 197 -0.67 -6.01 18.32
CA ASN A 197 -0.37 -7.15 19.19
C ASN A 197 -0.50 -8.48 18.40
N TYR A 198 -1.56 -8.64 17.60
CA TYR A 198 -1.73 -9.81 16.75
C TYR A 198 -0.56 -10.00 15.77
N VAL A 199 -0.09 -8.93 15.12
CA VAL A 199 1.06 -8.98 14.20
C VAL A 199 2.35 -9.34 14.94
N GLU A 200 2.53 -8.81 16.14
CA GLU A 200 3.69 -9.11 16.99
C GLU A 200 3.71 -10.57 17.42
N GLU A 201 2.57 -11.12 17.87
CA GLU A 201 2.41 -12.53 18.22
C GLU A 201 2.69 -13.46 17.03
N GLN A 202 2.39 -13.02 15.81
CA GLN A 202 2.73 -13.74 14.58
C GLN A 202 4.21 -13.63 14.18
N GLY A 203 5.02 -12.88 14.93
CA GLY A 203 6.43 -12.63 14.62
C GLY A 203 6.67 -11.79 13.36
N ARG A 204 5.65 -11.07 12.89
CA ARG A 204 5.69 -10.27 11.65
C ARG A 204 5.97 -8.79 11.87
N LEU A 205 5.94 -8.31 13.10
CA LEU A 205 6.31 -6.94 13.43
C LEU A 205 7.83 -6.79 13.31
N ARG A 206 8.28 -5.79 12.56
CA ARG A 206 9.70 -5.47 12.40
C ARG A 206 9.88 -3.96 12.35
N THR A 207 10.41 -3.40 13.43
CA THR A 207 10.60 -1.95 13.54
C THR A 207 11.81 -1.45 12.73
N LEU A 208 11.82 -0.17 12.43
CA LEU A 208 12.97 0.50 11.80
C LEU A 208 14.23 0.41 12.70
N ALA A 209 14.06 0.46 14.02
CA ALA A 209 15.15 0.28 14.96
C ALA A 209 15.80 -1.11 14.84
N GLU A 210 14.99 -2.17 14.72
CA GLU A 210 15.49 -3.54 14.48
C GLU A 210 16.14 -3.69 13.10
N LYS A 211 15.54 -3.10 12.06
CA LYS A 211 16.10 -3.09 10.68
C LYS A 211 17.43 -2.36 10.64
N ALA A 212 17.57 -1.24 11.37
CA ALA A 212 18.77 -0.42 11.41
C ALA A 212 20.00 -1.13 12.03
N ILE A 213 19.80 -2.15 12.87
CA ILE A 213 20.90 -2.96 13.42
C ILE A 213 21.77 -3.55 12.30
N ARG A 214 21.15 -4.01 11.22
CA ARG A 214 21.84 -4.58 10.05
C ARG A 214 22.02 -3.59 8.91
N ASN A 215 21.19 -2.55 8.87
CA ASN A 215 21.18 -1.53 7.81
C ASN A 215 21.23 -0.12 8.43
N PRO A 216 22.38 0.33 8.93
CA PRO A 216 22.48 1.61 9.65
C PRO A 216 22.21 2.84 8.76
N SER A 217 22.19 2.69 7.45
CA SER A 217 21.77 3.73 6.51
C SER A 217 20.34 4.20 6.71
N ILE A 218 19.51 3.41 7.40
CA ILE A 218 18.15 3.81 7.81
C ILE A 218 18.20 5.10 8.65
N ASP A 219 19.16 5.22 9.56
CA ASP A 219 19.33 6.41 10.40
C ASP A 219 19.70 7.66 9.58
N ARG A 220 20.35 7.47 8.43
CA ARG A 220 20.66 8.56 7.50
C ARG A 220 19.45 8.97 6.66
N LEU A 221 18.53 8.06 6.38
CA LEU A 221 17.31 8.34 5.61
C LEU A 221 16.26 9.07 6.46
N ILE A 222 16.20 8.81 7.76
CA ILE A 222 15.32 9.52 8.69
C ILE A 222 15.72 11.01 8.73
N GLY A 223 14.76 11.90 8.54
CA GLY A 223 14.98 13.34 8.46
C GLY A 223 15.42 13.85 7.10
N CYS A 224 15.58 13.00 6.07
CA CYS A 224 15.82 13.46 4.71
C CYS A 224 14.58 14.15 4.12
N ALA A 225 14.82 15.21 3.35
CA ALA A 225 13.88 15.65 2.34
C ALA A 225 13.96 14.70 1.13
N PHE A 226 12.79 14.34 0.59
CA PHE A 226 12.69 13.46 -0.57
C PHE A 226 12.61 14.28 -1.85
N LEU A 227 13.43 13.96 -2.82
CA LEU A 227 13.46 14.59 -4.13
C LEU A 227 13.23 13.53 -5.20
N HIS A 228 12.14 13.65 -5.94
CA HIS A 228 11.79 12.74 -7.01
C HIS A 228 12.01 13.44 -8.36
N LYS A 229 12.92 12.92 -9.18
CA LYS A 229 13.29 13.49 -10.49
C LYS A 229 13.38 12.40 -11.56
N GLY A 230 13.12 12.80 -12.81
CA GLY A 230 13.22 11.94 -13.98
C GLY A 230 14.40 12.31 -14.89
N ILE A 231 14.88 11.35 -15.64
CA ILE A 231 15.90 11.53 -16.70
C ILE A 231 15.25 11.47 -18.07
N LYS A 232 14.65 10.33 -18.44
CA LYS A 232 14.06 10.11 -19.75
C LYS A 232 12.65 9.55 -19.64
N THR A 233 11.73 10.13 -20.42
CA THR A 233 10.44 9.56 -20.77
C THR A 233 10.36 9.40 -22.26
N PHE A 234 9.97 8.23 -22.73
CA PHE A 234 9.72 7.95 -24.14
C PHE A 234 8.45 7.09 -24.25
N VAL A 235 7.36 7.71 -24.69
CA VAL A 235 6.08 7.03 -24.85
C VAL A 235 6.00 6.38 -26.22
N GLN A 236 5.82 5.06 -26.27
CA GLN A 236 5.68 4.30 -27.50
C GLN A 236 4.38 4.70 -28.22
N PRO A 237 4.37 4.80 -29.57
CA PRO A 237 3.17 5.20 -30.32
C PRO A 237 1.96 4.29 -30.15
N ASP A 238 2.17 3.04 -29.76
CA ASP A 238 1.11 2.06 -29.48
C ASP A 238 0.70 1.98 -28.00
N SER A 239 1.25 2.86 -27.15
CA SER A 239 0.81 3.03 -25.77
C SER A 239 -0.49 3.81 -25.66
N ASP A 240 -1.32 3.48 -24.68
CA ASP A 240 -2.52 4.28 -24.31
C ASP A 240 -2.16 5.67 -23.77
N PHE A 241 -0.92 5.88 -23.33
CA PHE A 241 -0.38 7.17 -22.88
C PHE A 241 0.09 8.07 -24.01
N TYR A 242 0.18 7.56 -25.23
CA TYR A 242 0.67 8.35 -26.35
C TYR A 242 -0.31 9.46 -26.72
N ASP A 243 0.17 10.70 -26.74
CA ASP A 243 -0.61 11.87 -27.19
C ASP A 243 -0.28 12.18 -28.64
N PRO A 244 -1.17 11.84 -29.60
CA PRO A 244 -0.95 12.13 -31.02
C PRO A 244 -1.18 13.60 -31.37
N GLU A 245 -1.90 14.36 -30.53
CA GLU A 245 -2.20 15.78 -30.78
C GLU A 245 -1.05 16.69 -30.31
N LYS A 246 -0.29 16.22 -29.30
CA LYS A 246 0.86 16.92 -28.73
C LYS A 246 2.08 16.01 -28.70
N PRO A 247 2.68 15.67 -29.86
CA PRO A 247 3.76 14.69 -29.95
C PRO A 247 4.99 15.04 -29.09
N GLU A 248 5.24 16.31 -28.85
CA GLU A 248 6.33 16.80 -28.01
C GLU A 248 6.18 16.38 -26.53
N LYS A 249 4.96 16.07 -26.08
CA LYS A 249 4.72 15.59 -24.72
C LYS A 249 5.14 14.13 -24.52
N ASN A 250 5.32 13.36 -25.60
CA ASN A 250 5.66 11.94 -25.54
C ASN A 250 7.14 11.69 -25.24
N ASN A 251 7.98 12.72 -25.37
CA ASN A 251 9.41 12.61 -25.18
C ASN A 251 9.90 13.70 -24.24
N HIS A 252 10.67 13.29 -23.24
CA HIS A 252 11.31 14.22 -22.33
C HIS A 252 12.70 13.70 -21.96
N LEU A 253 13.67 14.60 -21.93
CA LEU A 253 15.04 14.30 -21.54
C LEU A 253 15.60 15.42 -20.66
N THR A 254 16.02 15.07 -19.46
CA THR A 254 16.87 15.89 -18.61
C THR A 254 18.15 15.10 -18.35
N THR A 255 19.30 15.70 -18.62
CA THR A 255 20.59 14.99 -18.49
C THR A 255 20.99 14.78 -17.03
N PHE A 256 21.85 13.81 -16.78
CA PHE A 256 22.45 13.60 -15.46
C PHE A 256 23.21 14.86 -14.98
N ALA A 257 23.91 15.57 -15.91
CA ALA A 257 24.61 16.80 -15.58
C ALA A 257 23.64 17.92 -15.14
N GLN A 258 22.48 18.04 -15.77
CA GLN A 258 21.46 19.00 -15.34
C GLN A 258 20.93 18.67 -13.94
N ARG A 259 20.66 17.39 -13.66
CA ARG A 259 20.25 16.95 -12.31
C ARG A 259 21.35 17.18 -11.28
N GLU A 260 22.60 16.93 -11.63
CA GLU A 260 23.76 17.23 -10.77
C GLU A 260 23.82 18.72 -10.41
N GLN A 261 23.54 19.60 -11.37
CA GLN A 261 23.51 21.04 -11.11
C GLN A 261 22.38 21.43 -10.14
N GLU A 262 21.19 20.83 -10.28
CA GLU A 262 20.08 21.02 -9.33
C GLU A 262 20.47 20.57 -7.91
N ILE A 263 21.18 19.46 -7.77
CA ILE A 263 21.67 18.97 -6.47
C ILE A 263 22.68 19.96 -5.84
N ARG A 264 23.60 20.52 -6.65
CA ARG A 264 24.54 21.55 -6.18
C ARG A 264 23.81 22.79 -5.68
N GLN A 265 22.79 23.24 -6.41
CA GLN A 265 21.95 24.39 -6.04
C GLN A 265 21.25 24.13 -4.70
N LEU A 266 20.64 22.97 -4.50
CA LEU A 266 19.98 22.61 -3.24
C LEU A 266 20.97 22.61 -2.06
N HIS A 267 22.19 22.12 -2.28
CA HIS A 267 23.24 22.17 -1.26
C HIS A 267 23.63 23.60 -0.92
N GLU A 268 23.81 24.47 -1.91
CA GLU A 268 24.11 25.90 -1.75
C GLU A 268 22.96 26.64 -1.02
N MET A 269 21.71 26.21 -1.22
CA MET A 269 20.54 26.75 -0.53
C MET A 269 20.37 26.20 0.90
N GLY A 270 21.28 25.34 1.38
CA GLY A 270 21.32 24.89 2.77
C GLY A 270 20.51 23.62 3.05
N VAL A 271 20.15 22.82 2.05
CA VAL A 271 19.55 21.51 2.28
C VAL A 271 20.60 20.57 2.87
N GLU A 272 20.42 20.15 4.10
CA GLU A 272 21.41 19.37 4.85
C GLU A 272 21.29 17.85 4.60
N LYS A 273 20.04 17.33 4.57
CA LYS A 273 19.74 15.90 4.37
C LYS A 273 18.77 15.72 3.21
N LEU A 274 19.20 14.98 2.21
CA LEU A 274 18.44 14.76 0.97
C LEU A 274 18.53 13.31 0.51
N TYR A 275 17.42 12.78 0.05
CA TYR A 275 17.37 11.55 -0.73
C TYR A 275 16.86 11.85 -2.14
N LEU A 276 17.65 11.52 -3.16
CA LEU A 276 17.24 11.59 -4.57
C LEU A 276 16.73 10.24 -5.02
N HIS A 277 15.47 10.21 -5.43
CA HIS A 277 14.85 9.13 -6.17
C HIS A 277 14.84 9.46 -7.66
N LEU A 278 15.52 8.65 -8.47
CA LEU A 278 15.74 8.91 -9.90
C LEU A 278 15.00 7.93 -10.79
N ASP A 279 14.03 8.44 -11.57
CA ASP A 279 13.29 7.69 -12.57
C ASP A 279 13.90 7.78 -13.96
N GLY A 280 13.56 6.83 -14.83
CA GLY A 280 13.91 6.88 -16.25
C GLY A 280 15.41 7.00 -16.53
N TRP A 281 16.24 6.51 -15.61
CA TRP A 281 17.71 6.62 -15.68
C TRP A 281 18.34 5.80 -16.82
N ALA A 282 17.61 4.79 -17.30
CA ALA A 282 18.09 3.83 -18.30
C ALA A 282 17.71 4.22 -19.73
N GLU A 283 18.37 3.61 -20.72
CA GLU A 283 18.22 3.89 -22.15
C GLU A 283 16.75 3.85 -22.64
N PRO A 284 15.89 2.90 -22.21
CA PRO A 284 14.50 2.87 -22.63
C PRO A 284 13.65 4.03 -22.10
N GLY A 285 14.04 4.61 -20.97
CA GLY A 285 13.24 5.60 -20.25
C GLY A 285 12.31 4.97 -19.22
N TYR A 286 11.52 5.83 -18.56
CA TYR A 286 10.60 5.44 -17.52
C TYR A 286 9.47 4.55 -18.04
N ASP A 287 9.06 3.55 -17.27
CA ASP A 287 8.01 2.58 -17.62
C ASP A 287 8.13 2.00 -19.02
N ASN A 288 9.34 1.63 -19.40
CA ASN A 288 9.63 1.12 -20.73
C ASN A 288 10.59 -0.07 -20.68
N ARG A 289 10.30 -1.10 -21.44
CA ARG A 289 11.09 -2.33 -21.59
C ARG A 289 11.40 -3.08 -20.30
N HIS A 290 10.60 -2.91 -19.24
CA HIS A 290 10.76 -3.73 -18.03
C HIS A 290 10.71 -5.22 -18.36
N PRO A 291 11.54 -6.06 -17.71
CA PRO A 291 12.54 -5.75 -16.69
C PRO A 291 13.95 -5.47 -17.23
N ASP A 292 14.09 -5.20 -18.53
CA ASP A 292 15.38 -4.98 -19.17
C ASP A 292 15.80 -3.49 -19.09
N TYR A 293 16.39 -3.14 -17.95
CA TYR A 293 17.05 -1.86 -17.77
C TYR A 293 18.48 -1.91 -18.25
N GLY A 294 18.96 -0.78 -18.62
CA GLY A 294 20.35 -0.60 -19.00
C GLY A 294 20.58 -0.72 -20.52
N PRO A 295 21.66 -0.10 -20.93
CA PRO A 295 22.58 0.69 -20.11
C PRO A 295 21.94 1.98 -19.57
N ALA A 296 22.65 2.74 -18.72
CA ALA A 296 22.29 4.11 -18.39
C ALA A 296 22.09 4.95 -19.65
N CYS A 297 21.12 5.85 -19.65
CA CYS A 297 20.70 6.62 -20.83
C CYS A 297 21.89 7.38 -21.44
N LYS A 298 22.30 7.00 -22.64
CA LYS A 298 23.46 7.58 -23.36
C LYS A 298 23.24 9.05 -23.69
N GLU A 299 22.03 9.40 -24.14
CA GLU A 299 21.68 10.79 -24.48
C GLU A 299 21.76 11.70 -23.23
N ALA A 300 21.56 11.16 -22.05
CA ALA A 300 21.66 11.88 -20.78
C ALA A 300 23.07 11.95 -20.19
N GLY A 301 24.05 11.26 -20.80
CA GLY A 301 25.45 11.21 -20.32
C GLY A 301 25.98 9.80 -20.00
N GLY A 302 25.11 8.77 -20.14
CA GLY A 302 25.51 7.37 -19.94
C GLY A 302 25.95 7.05 -18.52
N TRP A 303 26.70 5.95 -18.36
CA TRP A 303 27.21 5.52 -17.05
C TRP A 303 28.12 6.56 -16.37
N GLU A 304 28.91 7.27 -17.15
CA GLU A 304 29.83 8.32 -16.62
C GLU A 304 29.02 9.49 -16.02
N GLY A 305 27.99 9.96 -16.73
CA GLY A 305 27.12 11.03 -16.26
C GLY A 305 26.35 10.62 -15.02
N MET A 306 25.80 9.40 -15.01
CA MET A 306 25.10 8.85 -13.84
C MET A 306 26.03 8.74 -12.62
N LYS A 307 27.26 8.22 -12.84
CA LYS A 307 28.25 8.11 -11.77
C LYS A 307 28.66 9.48 -11.21
N SER A 308 28.82 10.48 -12.05
CA SER A 308 29.14 11.85 -11.61
C SER A 308 28.05 12.41 -10.70
N LEU A 309 26.76 12.22 -11.06
CA LEU A 309 25.64 12.61 -10.22
C LEU A 309 25.67 11.89 -8.85
N VAL A 310 25.90 10.59 -8.85
CA VAL A 310 25.96 9.79 -7.62
C VAL A 310 27.13 10.21 -6.73
N ASP A 311 28.30 10.43 -7.31
CA ASP A 311 29.50 10.90 -6.59
C ASP A 311 29.27 12.29 -5.95
N THR A 312 28.54 13.17 -6.64
CA THR A 312 28.16 14.48 -6.10
C THR A 312 27.16 14.33 -4.94
N MET A 313 26.16 13.47 -5.07
CA MET A 313 25.25 13.15 -3.97
C MET A 313 26.02 12.70 -2.73
N HIS A 314 26.92 11.73 -2.88
CA HIS A 314 27.71 11.20 -1.78
C HIS A 314 28.70 12.20 -1.19
N LYS A 315 29.27 13.08 -2.02
CA LYS A 315 30.15 14.19 -1.58
C LYS A 315 29.42 15.10 -0.57
N TYR A 316 28.13 15.34 -0.76
CA TYR A 316 27.31 16.13 0.15
C TYR A 316 26.71 15.33 1.31
N GLY A 317 27.00 14.04 1.39
CA GLY A 317 26.42 13.14 2.40
C GLY A 317 24.95 12.77 2.12
N TYR A 318 24.45 13.05 0.93
CA TYR A 318 23.11 12.72 0.48
C TYR A 318 22.96 11.26 0.11
N LEU A 319 21.72 10.76 0.08
CA LEU A 319 21.38 9.41 -0.32
C LEU A 319 20.85 9.38 -1.76
N PHE A 320 21.16 8.31 -2.46
CA PHE A 320 20.77 8.11 -3.86
C PHE A 320 20.07 6.77 -4.05
N GLY A 321 19.00 6.77 -4.83
CA GLY A 321 18.28 5.57 -5.25
C GLY A 321 17.65 5.71 -6.61
N ILE A 322 17.22 4.59 -7.15
CA ILE A 322 16.66 4.48 -8.50
C ILE A 322 15.27 3.82 -8.46
N HIS A 323 14.48 4.13 -9.48
CA HIS A 323 13.28 3.39 -9.82
C HIS A 323 13.62 2.18 -10.68
N ASP A 324 13.11 1.04 -10.28
CA ASP A 324 13.03 -0.18 -11.08
C ASP A 324 11.63 -0.78 -10.97
N GLN A 325 11.27 -1.73 -11.88
CA GLN A 325 9.97 -2.40 -11.87
C GLN A 325 10.11 -3.83 -12.41
N TYR A 326 9.50 -4.80 -11.71
CA TYR A 326 9.64 -6.24 -11.98
C TYR A 326 8.30 -6.98 -12.03
N ARG A 327 7.22 -6.27 -12.26
CA ARG A 327 5.88 -6.81 -12.51
C ARG A 327 5.45 -6.66 -13.97
N ASP A 328 5.63 -5.48 -14.54
CA ASP A 328 5.35 -5.24 -15.95
C ASP A 328 6.37 -5.97 -16.82
N TYR A 329 5.88 -6.61 -17.86
CA TYR A 329 6.69 -7.40 -18.78
C TYR A 329 6.38 -6.96 -20.20
N TYR A 330 7.16 -5.99 -20.68
CA TYR A 330 6.93 -5.40 -22.01
C TYR A 330 7.30 -6.37 -23.11
N LEU A 331 6.43 -6.45 -24.14
CA LEU A 331 6.69 -7.30 -25.30
C LEU A 331 7.93 -6.85 -26.08
N SER A 332 8.30 -5.56 -25.97
CA SER A 332 9.51 -4.97 -26.57
C SER A 332 10.79 -5.22 -25.74
N ALA A 333 10.70 -5.80 -24.56
CA ALA A 333 11.85 -6.11 -23.74
C ALA A 333 12.71 -7.18 -24.43
N PRO A 334 14.04 -7.01 -24.55
CA PRO A 334 14.94 -8.00 -25.19
C PRO A 334 14.84 -9.41 -24.59
N SER A 335 14.57 -9.53 -23.30
CA SER A 335 14.40 -10.81 -22.61
C SER A 335 12.96 -11.30 -22.57
N PHE A 336 12.03 -10.65 -23.29
CA PHE A 336 10.64 -11.10 -23.29
C PHE A 336 10.53 -12.54 -23.80
N ASP A 337 9.95 -13.40 -22.97
CA ASP A 337 9.56 -14.76 -23.31
C ASP A 337 8.18 -15.04 -22.73
N GLU A 338 7.22 -15.33 -23.59
CA GLU A 338 5.84 -15.61 -23.22
C GLU A 338 5.72 -16.74 -22.17
N ASN A 339 6.69 -17.66 -22.14
CA ASN A 339 6.71 -18.73 -21.14
C ASN A 339 6.93 -18.23 -19.71
N PHE A 340 7.45 -17.02 -19.52
CA PHE A 340 7.68 -16.41 -18.20
C PHE A 340 6.66 -15.33 -17.85
N ALA A 341 5.71 -15.05 -18.74
CA ALA A 341 4.54 -14.24 -18.42
C ALA A 341 3.54 -15.02 -17.56
N CYS A 342 2.83 -14.34 -16.68
CA CYS A 342 1.74 -14.94 -15.92
C CYS A 342 0.66 -15.48 -16.87
N ARG A 343 0.18 -16.68 -16.57
CA ARG A 343 -0.86 -17.37 -17.35
C ARG A 343 -2.04 -17.70 -16.45
N LEU A 344 -3.25 -17.41 -16.91
CA LEU A 344 -4.48 -17.78 -16.22
C LEU A 344 -4.78 -19.28 -16.38
N PRO A 345 -5.66 -19.86 -15.53
CA PRO A 345 -6.05 -21.27 -15.63
C PRO A 345 -6.66 -21.70 -16.97
N ASP A 346 -7.27 -20.78 -17.70
CA ASP A 346 -7.82 -21.01 -19.05
C ASP A 346 -6.74 -20.95 -20.16
N GLY A 347 -5.48 -20.74 -19.78
CA GLY A 347 -4.34 -20.60 -20.68
C GLY A 347 -4.12 -19.19 -21.22
N THR A 348 -5.00 -18.23 -20.91
CA THR A 348 -4.88 -16.86 -21.34
C THR A 348 -3.69 -16.15 -20.66
N ILE A 349 -2.95 -15.34 -21.43
CA ILE A 349 -1.90 -14.47 -20.91
C ILE A 349 -2.45 -13.04 -20.89
N PRO A 350 -2.64 -12.41 -19.70
CA PRO A 350 -3.15 -11.06 -19.61
C PRO A 350 -2.24 -10.06 -20.32
N ARG A 351 -2.82 -9.12 -21.04
CA ARG A 351 -2.10 -8.05 -21.76
C ARG A 351 -2.82 -6.72 -21.64
N HIS A 352 -2.05 -5.66 -21.62
CA HIS A 352 -2.54 -4.29 -21.77
C HIS A 352 -1.43 -3.41 -22.39
N LYS A 353 -1.71 -2.12 -22.60
CA LYS A 353 -0.75 -1.18 -23.20
C LYS A 353 -0.84 0.20 -22.54
N ARG A 354 -1.10 0.21 -21.25
CA ARG A 354 -1.40 1.43 -20.47
C ARG A 354 -0.20 2.37 -20.32
N TRP A 355 1.02 1.82 -20.10
CA TRP A 355 2.17 2.63 -19.72
C TRP A 355 3.07 2.97 -20.90
N ALA A 356 4.09 3.81 -20.69
CA ALA A 356 4.93 4.37 -21.77
C ALA A 356 5.51 3.33 -22.73
N GLY A 357 5.89 2.18 -22.25
CA GLY A 357 6.47 1.09 -23.07
C GLY A 357 5.51 0.37 -24.00
N GLY A 358 4.21 0.70 -23.98
CA GLY A 358 3.20 0.09 -24.85
C GLY A 358 2.80 -1.33 -24.43
N PRO A 359 2.60 -2.25 -25.39
CA PRO A 359 2.09 -3.59 -25.12
C PRO A 359 2.93 -4.37 -24.12
N GLN A 360 2.26 -4.93 -23.10
CA GLN A 360 2.89 -5.64 -22.00
C GLN A 360 2.00 -6.75 -21.44
N SER A 361 2.65 -7.71 -20.80
CA SER A 361 2.06 -8.72 -19.91
C SER A 361 2.53 -8.49 -18.47
N TYR A 362 2.38 -9.48 -17.62
CA TYR A 362 2.95 -9.51 -16.27
C TYR A 362 4.03 -10.56 -16.18
N LEU A 363 5.22 -10.17 -15.72
CA LEU A 363 6.30 -11.10 -15.41
C LEU A 363 5.89 -11.95 -14.22
N CYS A 364 6.00 -13.28 -14.33
CA CYS A 364 5.79 -14.14 -13.18
C CYS A 364 6.78 -13.77 -12.07
N ALA A 365 6.29 -13.48 -10.88
CA ALA A 365 7.14 -13.02 -9.77
C ALA A 365 8.18 -14.05 -9.32
N THR A 366 8.03 -15.32 -9.70
CA THR A 366 9.08 -16.34 -9.54
C THR A 366 10.39 -15.95 -10.23
N GLN A 367 10.32 -15.11 -11.29
CA GLN A 367 11.47 -14.64 -12.06
C GLN A 367 12.04 -13.31 -11.54
N ALA A 368 11.26 -12.52 -10.83
CA ALA A 368 11.66 -11.19 -10.36
C ALA A 368 12.98 -11.18 -9.57
N PRO A 369 13.26 -12.10 -8.62
CA PRO A 369 14.52 -12.12 -7.89
C PRO A 369 15.76 -12.30 -8.78
N TYR A 370 15.65 -13.03 -9.89
CA TYR A 370 16.76 -13.22 -10.84
C TYR A 370 17.05 -11.94 -11.61
N TYR A 371 16.03 -11.23 -12.05
CA TYR A 371 16.17 -9.94 -12.73
C TYR A 371 16.71 -8.85 -11.81
N VAL A 372 16.23 -8.79 -10.58
CA VAL A 372 16.77 -7.88 -9.55
C VAL A 372 18.26 -8.11 -9.37
N LYS A 373 18.66 -9.37 -9.17
CA LYS A 373 20.09 -9.72 -9.03
C LYS A 373 20.90 -9.30 -10.25
N ARG A 374 20.42 -9.57 -11.46
CA ARG A 374 21.10 -9.21 -12.72
C ARG A 374 21.29 -7.70 -12.85
N ASN A 375 20.21 -6.94 -12.65
CA ASN A 375 20.18 -5.50 -12.88
C ASN A 375 21.03 -4.75 -11.83
N PHE A 376 20.91 -5.12 -10.57
CA PHE A 376 21.70 -4.48 -9.50
C PHE A 376 23.18 -4.84 -9.57
N LYS A 377 23.51 -6.05 -10.06
CA LYS A 377 24.90 -6.37 -10.36
C LYS A 377 25.45 -5.51 -11.49
N ALA A 378 24.69 -5.25 -12.54
CA ALA A 378 25.14 -4.38 -13.64
C ALA A 378 25.42 -2.95 -13.17
N LEU A 379 24.59 -2.41 -12.26
CA LEU A 379 24.83 -1.11 -11.63
C LEU A 379 26.13 -1.11 -10.81
N GLU A 380 26.35 -2.13 -10.00
CA GLU A 380 27.56 -2.32 -9.19
C GLU A 380 28.82 -2.42 -10.08
N ASP A 381 28.77 -3.20 -11.16
CA ASP A 381 29.86 -3.40 -12.11
C ASP A 381 30.27 -2.09 -12.83
N HIS A 382 29.33 -1.14 -12.96
CA HIS A 382 29.61 0.20 -13.52
C HIS A 382 29.93 1.26 -12.45
N GLY A 383 30.14 0.84 -11.20
CA GLY A 383 30.53 1.72 -10.10
C GLY A 383 29.41 2.63 -9.58
N ILE A 384 28.15 2.30 -9.86
CA ILE A 384 27.00 3.01 -9.33
C ILE A 384 26.69 2.47 -7.94
N ARG A 385 26.96 3.28 -6.91
CA ARG A 385 26.69 2.93 -5.52
C ARG A 385 25.32 3.43 -5.09
N LEU A 386 24.39 2.51 -4.85
CA LEU A 386 23.04 2.78 -4.40
C LEU A 386 22.93 2.73 -2.88
N ASP A 387 22.23 3.70 -2.29
CA ASP A 387 21.81 3.68 -0.89
C ASP A 387 20.39 3.09 -0.75
N CYS A 388 19.55 3.35 -1.72
CA CYS A 388 18.13 2.96 -1.74
C CYS A 388 17.74 2.43 -3.12
N ALA A 389 16.61 1.72 -3.16
CA ALA A 389 15.99 1.29 -4.41
C ALA A 389 14.47 1.27 -4.26
N TYR A 390 13.78 1.66 -5.31
CA TYR A 390 12.33 1.65 -5.42
C TYR A 390 11.92 0.59 -6.43
N LEU A 391 11.30 -0.48 -5.95
CA LEU A 391 10.70 -1.53 -6.77
C LEU A 391 9.21 -1.23 -6.91
N ASP A 392 8.86 -0.64 -8.04
CA ASP A 392 7.52 -0.10 -8.31
C ASP A 392 6.42 -1.16 -8.25
N VAL A 393 5.21 -0.76 -7.93
CA VAL A 393 3.93 -1.48 -7.91
C VAL A 393 3.83 -2.72 -7.00
N PHE A 394 4.87 -3.15 -6.34
CA PHE A 394 4.83 -4.39 -5.55
C PHE A 394 3.85 -4.34 -4.37
N THR A 395 3.68 -3.17 -3.75
CA THR A 395 2.91 -3.01 -2.52
C THR A 395 1.52 -2.39 -2.70
N CYS A 396 1.20 -1.91 -3.90
CA CYS A 396 -0.10 -1.29 -4.19
C CYS A 396 -1.02 -2.14 -5.07
N ASN A 397 -0.45 -3.06 -5.87
CA ASN A 397 -1.20 -3.96 -6.73
C ASN A 397 -1.31 -5.36 -6.13
N GLU A 398 -2.40 -6.04 -6.46
CA GLU A 398 -2.61 -7.43 -6.07
C GLU A 398 -1.45 -8.33 -6.51
N GLY A 399 -1.21 -9.39 -5.75
CA GLY A 399 -0.30 -10.45 -6.16
C GLY A 399 -0.84 -11.16 -7.39
N ASP A 400 -0.02 -11.26 -8.43
CA ASP A 400 -0.37 -11.99 -9.64
C ASP A 400 -0.36 -13.50 -9.38
N GLU A 401 -1.22 -14.24 -10.09
CA GLU A 401 -1.22 -15.69 -10.09
C GLU A 401 -0.77 -16.21 -11.45
N CYS A 402 -0.14 -17.40 -11.47
CA CYS A 402 0.33 -18.02 -12.70
C CYS A 402 0.06 -19.54 -12.68
N ASP A 403 -0.66 -20.03 -13.67
CA ASP A 403 -0.95 -21.47 -13.83
C ASP A 403 0.00 -22.15 -14.82
N ASN A 404 1.09 -21.53 -15.23
CA ASN A 404 2.11 -22.17 -16.04
C ASN A 404 2.82 -23.25 -15.21
N PRO A 405 2.81 -24.54 -15.65
CA PRO A 405 3.42 -25.62 -14.88
C PRO A 405 4.93 -25.46 -14.63
N LEU A 406 5.64 -24.68 -15.45
CA LEU A 406 7.07 -24.41 -15.27
C LEU A 406 7.36 -23.55 -14.03
N HIS A 407 6.42 -22.69 -13.64
CA HIS A 407 6.56 -21.75 -12.54
C HIS A 407 5.19 -21.36 -11.98
N ARG A 408 4.37 -22.36 -11.67
CA ARG A 408 3.06 -22.16 -11.04
C ARG A 408 3.20 -21.35 -9.76
N MET A 409 2.34 -20.36 -9.59
CA MET A 409 2.44 -19.41 -8.50
C MET A 409 1.07 -18.95 -8.04
N THR A 410 0.78 -19.11 -6.75
CA THR A 410 -0.38 -18.53 -6.07
C THR A 410 -0.11 -17.08 -5.70
N ARG A 411 -1.16 -16.33 -5.33
CA ARG A 411 -1.03 -14.96 -4.85
C ARG A 411 -0.17 -14.84 -3.60
N LYS A 412 -0.28 -15.78 -2.68
CA LYS A 412 0.59 -15.86 -1.50
C LYS A 412 2.06 -15.96 -1.90
N GLU A 413 2.38 -16.89 -2.80
CA GLU A 413 3.75 -17.09 -3.30
C GLU A 413 4.24 -15.85 -4.08
N CYS A 414 3.37 -15.14 -4.79
CA CYS A 414 3.73 -13.89 -5.45
C CYS A 414 4.27 -12.85 -4.44
N TYR A 415 3.57 -12.63 -3.34
CA TYR A 415 4.04 -11.72 -2.29
C TYR A 415 5.36 -12.20 -1.65
N GLU A 416 5.54 -13.50 -1.48
CA GLU A 416 6.79 -14.07 -0.99
C GLU A 416 7.97 -13.82 -1.95
N HIS A 417 7.76 -13.96 -3.25
CA HIS A 417 8.78 -13.65 -4.27
C HIS A 417 9.09 -12.15 -4.32
N ARG A 418 8.09 -11.28 -4.23
CA ARG A 418 8.29 -9.84 -4.11
C ARG A 418 9.11 -9.49 -2.86
N ALA A 419 8.79 -10.09 -1.72
CA ALA A 419 9.54 -9.89 -0.48
C ALA A 419 11.00 -10.37 -0.58
N ARG A 420 11.28 -11.44 -1.33
CA ARG A 420 12.65 -11.90 -1.60
C ARG A 420 13.48 -10.85 -2.34
N CYS A 421 12.86 -10.06 -3.22
CA CYS A 421 13.54 -8.93 -3.88
C CYS A 421 13.99 -7.88 -2.84
N PHE A 422 13.10 -7.50 -1.92
CA PHE A 422 13.44 -6.58 -0.83
C PHE A 422 14.54 -7.15 0.09
N GLN A 423 14.44 -8.42 0.46
CA GLN A 423 15.44 -9.09 1.29
C GLN A 423 16.82 -9.16 0.63
N TYR A 424 16.86 -9.37 -0.69
CA TYR A 424 18.12 -9.34 -1.45
C TYR A 424 18.78 -7.97 -1.37
N LEU A 425 18.02 -6.89 -1.55
CA LEU A 425 18.53 -5.52 -1.45
C LEU A 425 19.03 -5.20 -0.05
N LEU A 426 18.29 -5.57 0.99
CA LEU A 426 18.73 -5.41 2.39
C LEU A 426 20.07 -6.11 2.67
N LYS A 427 20.28 -7.31 2.14
CA LYS A 427 21.55 -8.06 2.26
C LYS A 427 22.70 -7.34 1.55
N LYS A 428 22.42 -6.54 0.54
CA LYS A 428 23.37 -5.71 -0.18
C LYS A 428 23.61 -4.35 0.50
N GLY A 429 22.90 -4.04 1.57
CA GLY A 429 22.94 -2.73 2.23
C GLY A 429 22.18 -1.64 1.49
N ILE A 430 21.31 -2.01 0.55
CA ILE A 430 20.44 -1.12 -0.20
C ILE A 430 19.07 -1.11 0.45
N LEU A 431 18.56 0.06 0.82
CA LEU A 431 17.26 0.19 1.49
C LEU A 431 16.12 0.05 0.47
N PRO A 432 15.29 -1.01 0.57
CA PRO A 432 14.23 -1.23 -0.39
C PRO A 432 12.98 -0.44 -0.09
N SER A 433 12.31 0.01 -1.14
CA SER A 433 11.00 0.64 -1.12
C SER A 433 10.12 0.14 -2.25
N SER A 434 8.87 0.55 -2.21
CA SER A 434 7.90 0.35 -3.28
C SER A 434 6.93 1.52 -3.32
N GLU A 435 5.91 1.47 -4.17
CA GLU A 435 5.00 2.59 -4.42
C GLU A 435 4.26 3.02 -3.15
N GLU A 436 3.65 2.06 -2.45
CA GLU A 436 2.92 2.31 -1.22
C GLU A 436 3.44 1.40 -0.10
N VAL A 437 2.72 1.32 1.00
CA VAL A 437 2.97 0.39 2.09
C VAL A 437 2.00 -0.77 2.03
N ASN A 438 2.33 -1.88 2.69
CA ASN A 438 1.40 -2.97 2.87
C ASN A 438 1.82 -3.89 4.03
N ASP A 439 0.85 -4.47 4.71
CA ASP A 439 1.03 -5.40 5.83
C ASP A 439 2.01 -6.56 5.53
N TRP A 440 1.90 -7.17 4.34
CA TRP A 440 2.78 -8.28 3.96
C TRP A 440 4.25 -7.87 3.75
N ALA A 441 4.53 -6.59 3.50
CA ALA A 441 5.85 -6.07 3.18
C ALA A 441 6.60 -5.48 4.39
N VAL A 442 5.95 -5.30 5.52
CA VAL A 442 6.49 -4.59 6.70
C VAL A 442 7.83 -5.15 7.17
N THR A 443 8.04 -6.46 7.07
CA THR A 443 9.28 -7.10 7.56
C THR A 443 10.52 -6.75 6.75
N SER A 444 10.38 -6.36 5.48
CA SER A 444 11.51 -6.15 4.56
C SER A 444 11.51 -4.80 3.84
N GLN A 445 10.37 -4.14 3.69
CA GLN A 445 10.28 -2.77 3.17
C GLN A 445 10.78 -1.77 4.22
N VAL A 446 11.61 -0.80 3.81
CA VAL A 446 12.14 0.24 4.71
C VAL A 446 11.39 1.55 4.56
N PHE A 447 11.03 1.92 3.34
CA PHE A 447 10.29 3.14 3.04
C PHE A 447 9.37 2.94 1.84
N CYS A 448 8.56 3.91 1.52
CA CYS A 448 7.68 3.90 0.35
C CYS A 448 7.82 5.19 -0.46
N HIS A 449 7.12 5.25 -1.60
CA HIS A 449 7.04 6.45 -2.40
C HIS A 449 5.99 7.41 -1.81
N TYR A 450 4.85 6.88 -1.42
CA TYR A 450 3.82 7.58 -0.66
C TYR A 450 2.92 6.57 0.07
N ALA A 451 2.25 7.01 1.13
CA ALA A 451 1.21 6.26 1.83
C ALA A 451 0.10 7.22 2.27
N PRO A 452 -0.71 7.73 1.31
CA PRO A 452 -1.61 8.85 1.54
C PRO A 452 -2.93 8.43 2.18
N TYR A 453 -3.75 9.41 2.49
CA TYR A 453 -5.18 9.21 2.64
C TYR A 453 -5.86 9.15 1.25
N ASP A 454 -6.97 8.45 1.16
CA ASP A 454 -7.74 8.27 -0.08
C ASP A 454 -8.04 9.60 -0.80
N PHE A 455 -8.49 10.62 -0.08
CA PHE A 455 -8.86 11.90 -0.69
C PHE A 455 -7.69 12.62 -1.38
N MET A 456 -6.45 12.38 -0.94
CA MET A 456 -5.25 12.98 -1.55
C MET A 456 -4.92 12.40 -2.93
N MET A 457 -5.50 11.25 -3.26
CA MET A 457 -5.35 10.58 -4.56
C MET A 457 -6.51 10.89 -5.52
N ARG A 458 -7.44 11.74 -5.10
CA ARG A 458 -8.60 12.17 -5.91
C ARG A 458 -8.44 13.61 -6.35
N ALA A 459 -9.23 14.01 -7.35
CA ALA A 459 -9.26 15.41 -7.77
C ALA A 459 -9.65 16.32 -6.60
N PRO A 460 -9.00 17.50 -6.44
CA PRO A 460 -9.35 18.45 -5.41
C PRO A 460 -10.85 18.80 -5.42
N GLY A 461 -11.45 18.92 -4.24
CA GLY A 461 -12.88 19.18 -4.09
C GLY A 461 -13.80 17.97 -4.20
N THR A 462 -13.27 16.77 -4.49
CA THR A 462 -14.05 15.53 -4.42
C THR A 462 -14.47 15.26 -2.96
N PRO A 463 -15.74 14.97 -2.67
CA PRO A 463 -16.19 14.68 -1.32
C PRO A 463 -15.41 13.54 -0.68
N LYS A 464 -14.99 13.72 0.57
CA LYS A 464 -14.25 12.69 1.32
C LYS A 464 -15.17 11.52 1.67
N GLN A 465 -14.63 10.33 1.56
CA GLN A 465 -15.31 9.07 1.85
C GLN A 465 -15.12 8.68 3.33
N GLY A 466 -15.61 9.48 4.23
CA GLY A 466 -15.37 9.34 5.67
C GLY A 466 -14.27 10.30 6.18
N ILE A 467 -13.97 10.18 7.46
CA ILE A 467 -12.96 11.00 8.13
C ILE A 467 -11.60 10.31 7.98
N PRO A 468 -10.59 10.98 7.40
CA PRO A 468 -9.24 10.45 7.35
C PRO A 468 -8.67 10.22 8.75
N VAL A 469 -8.21 9.02 9.03
CA VAL A 469 -7.60 8.63 10.31
C VAL A 469 -6.37 7.76 10.06
N PRO A 470 -5.28 7.90 10.85
CA PRO A 470 -4.01 7.25 10.57
C PRO A 470 -3.98 5.80 11.08
N LEU A 471 -4.88 4.95 10.60
CA LEU A 471 -4.96 3.55 11.06
C LEU A 471 -3.67 2.77 10.79
N TYR A 472 -3.07 2.94 9.60
CA TYR A 472 -1.81 2.28 9.28
C TYR A 472 -0.68 2.76 10.19
N ASN A 473 -0.56 4.05 10.43
CA ASN A 473 0.47 4.61 11.30
C ASN A 473 0.27 4.28 12.78
N LEU A 474 -0.96 4.13 13.26
CA LEU A 474 -1.23 3.63 14.62
C LEU A 474 -0.73 2.19 14.81
N VAL A 475 -0.58 1.42 13.72
CA VAL A 475 -0.03 0.07 13.76
C VAL A 475 1.47 0.06 13.43
N TYR A 476 1.93 0.78 12.40
CA TYR A 476 3.23 0.57 11.74
C TYR A 476 4.10 1.82 11.57
N HIS A 477 3.80 2.95 12.22
CA HIS A 477 4.59 4.18 12.04
C HIS A 477 6.10 3.95 12.27
N ASP A 478 6.45 3.16 13.26
CA ASP A 478 7.84 2.83 13.62
C ASP A 478 8.47 1.71 12.75
N CYS A 479 7.77 1.24 11.72
CA CYS A 479 8.20 0.11 10.88
C CYS A 479 8.62 0.50 9.47
N VAL A 480 8.04 1.57 8.89
CA VAL A 480 8.28 2.02 7.50
C VAL A 480 8.31 3.53 7.45
N ILE A 481 9.34 4.08 6.83
CA ILE A 481 9.43 5.53 6.57
C ILE A 481 8.46 5.89 5.45
N GLN A 482 7.62 6.90 5.69
CA GLN A 482 6.60 7.34 4.74
C GLN A 482 6.82 8.82 4.39
N PRO A 483 7.24 9.12 3.16
CA PRO A 483 7.21 10.48 2.64
C PRO A 483 5.77 10.87 2.30
N TRP A 484 5.47 12.16 2.51
CA TRP A 484 4.13 12.72 2.32
C TRP A 484 4.11 13.77 1.25
N MET A 485 3.01 13.87 0.53
CA MET A 485 2.70 14.97 -0.37
C MET A 485 2.70 16.27 0.43
N MET A 486 3.29 17.33 -0.13
CA MET A 486 3.50 18.60 0.54
C MET A 486 2.82 19.77 -0.20
N GLU A 487 2.00 19.45 -1.21
CA GLU A 487 1.34 20.45 -2.01
C GLU A 487 0.33 21.25 -1.18
N LYS A 488 0.34 22.56 -1.34
CA LYS A 488 -0.71 23.45 -0.86
C LYS A 488 -1.77 23.55 -1.96
N ILE A 489 -2.91 22.90 -1.74
CA ILE A 489 -3.99 22.82 -2.74
C ILE A 489 -4.74 24.16 -2.82
N SER A 490 -5.01 24.78 -1.66
CA SER A 490 -5.67 26.08 -1.53
C SER A 490 -5.28 26.74 -0.21
N GLU A 491 -5.80 27.91 0.07
CA GLU A 491 -5.65 28.54 1.40
C GLU A 491 -6.36 27.76 2.52
N GLU A 492 -7.27 26.85 2.15
CA GLU A 492 -8.06 26.04 3.07
C GLU A 492 -7.59 24.56 3.14
N GLU A 493 -6.66 24.14 2.28
CA GLU A 493 -6.18 22.77 2.23
C GLU A 493 -4.68 22.69 1.93
N ASP A 494 -3.91 22.30 2.94
CA ASP A 494 -2.46 22.15 2.90
C ASP A 494 -2.05 20.74 3.32
N TYR A 495 -1.45 19.98 2.41
CA TYR A 495 -1.04 18.60 2.66
C TYR A 495 0.14 18.49 3.65
N MET A 496 0.92 19.55 3.84
CA MET A 496 1.96 19.59 4.89
C MET A 496 1.39 19.29 6.28
N LEU A 497 0.15 19.69 6.57
CA LEU A 497 -0.49 19.43 7.85
C LEU A 497 -0.71 17.92 8.10
N TYR A 498 -1.01 17.17 7.06
CA TYR A 498 -1.13 15.72 7.16
C TYR A 498 0.22 15.03 7.33
N ALA A 499 1.27 15.54 6.68
CA ALA A 499 2.64 15.07 6.88
C ALA A 499 3.08 15.24 8.34
N LEU A 500 2.81 16.39 8.94
CA LEU A 500 3.10 16.68 10.36
C LEU A 500 2.28 15.77 11.28
N LEU A 501 0.97 15.67 11.08
CA LEU A 501 0.09 14.84 11.91
C LEU A 501 0.55 13.38 11.92
N ASN A 502 1.02 12.89 10.78
CA ASN A 502 1.48 11.51 10.63
C ASN A 502 2.97 11.30 10.99
N GLY A 503 3.70 12.35 11.34
CA GLY A 503 5.12 12.24 11.66
C GLY A 503 5.94 11.62 10.54
N GLY A 504 5.62 11.97 9.29
CA GLY A 504 6.24 11.42 8.09
C GLY A 504 7.42 12.25 7.59
N ALA A 505 8.06 11.77 6.52
CA ALA A 505 9.11 12.50 5.81
C ALA A 505 8.50 13.49 4.80
N PRO A 506 9.19 14.60 4.47
CA PRO A 506 8.69 15.55 3.50
C PRO A 506 9.10 15.20 2.08
N TYR A 507 8.23 15.46 1.10
CA TYR A 507 8.65 15.70 -0.27
C TYR A 507 9.08 17.16 -0.43
N LEU A 508 10.32 17.38 -0.89
CA LEU A 508 10.79 18.69 -1.31
C LEU A 508 10.22 19.04 -2.68
N VAL A 509 10.38 18.12 -3.63
CA VAL A 509 9.78 18.16 -4.96
C VAL A 509 9.39 16.74 -5.34
N ARG A 510 8.15 16.59 -5.79
CA ARG A 510 7.61 15.35 -6.35
C ARG A 510 7.34 15.54 -7.83
N ASP A 511 8.40 15.67 -8.59
CA ASP A 511 8.40 15.83 -10.04
C ASP A 511 8.60 14.45 -10.67
N GLY A 512 7.49 13.81 -10.97
CA GLY A 512 7.50 12.45 -11.52
C GLY A 512 8.15 12.33 -12.89
N ALA A 513 8.26 11.10 -13.35
CA ALA A 513 8.85 10.78 -14.64
C ALA A 513 7.91 11.06 -15.83
N TYR A 514 6.65 11.34 -15.55
CA TYR A 514 5.69 11.84 -16.55
C TYR A 514 5.44 13.34 -16.34
N PRO A 515 6.39 14.22 -16.68
CA PRO A 515 6.29 15.66 -16.44
C PRO A 515 5.14 16.33 -17.21
N ASN A 516 4.53 15.60 -18.14
CA ASN A 516 3.49 16.07 -19.05
C ASN A 516 2.13 15.43 -18.80
N THR A 517 1.94 14.70 -17.69
CA THR A 517 0.60 14.27 -17.30
C THR A 517 -0.20 15.50 -16.88
N ASP A 518 -1.04 15.98 -17.78
CA ASP A 518 -1.90 17.13 -17.55
C ASP A 518 -2.76 16.91 -16.29
N GLY A 519 -2.76 17.85 -15.39
CA GLY A 519 -3.78 18.04 -14.39
C GLY A 519 -3.52 17.49 -13.00
N ALA A 520 -2.59 16.57 -12.76
CA ALA A 520 -2.40 16.03 -11.40
C ALA A 520 -1.88 17.07 -10.38
N PHE A 521 -1.34 18.21 -10.87
CA PHE A 521 -0.73 19.25 -10.04
C PHE A 521 -1.04 20.67 -10.50
N GLU A 522 -1.94 20.88 -11.44
CA GLU A 522 -2.28 22.20 -11.94
C GLU A 522 -3.16 23.00 -10.96
N ASP A 523 -3.95 22.32 -10.14
CA ASP A 523 -4.86 22.92 -9.15
C ASP A 523 -4.18 23.04 -7.77
N ARG A 524 -3.02 23.71 -7.71
CA ARG A 524 -2.30 23.95 -6.46
C ARG A 524 -1.76 25.39 -6.38
N VAL A 525 -1.49 25.85 -5.17
CA VAL A 525 -0.78 27.12 -4.95
C VAL A 525 0.70 26.91 -5.37
N GLU A 526 1.16 27.74 -6.30
CA GLU A 526 2.57 27.75 -6.68
C GLU A 526 3.44 28.24 -5.53
N MET A 527 4.55 27.54 -5.30
CA MET A 527 5.52 27.90 -4.27
C MET A 527 6.91 28.00 -4.88
N THR A 528 7.71 28.94 -4.36
CA THR A 528 9.12 29.02 -4.72
C THR A 528 9.90 27.83 -4.13
N LEU A 529 11.08 27.57 -4.67
CA LEU A 529 11.96 26.51 -4.15
C LEU A 529 12.36 26.79 -2.69
N GLU A 530 12.59 28.06 -2.33
CA GLU A 530 12.87 28.48 -0.96
C GLU A 530 11.73 28.17 0.00
N GLU A 531 10.49 28.41 -0.41
CA GLU A 531 9.30 28.05 0.36
C GLU A 531 9.19 26.53 0.54
N CYS A 532 9.41 25.78 -0.52
CA CYS A 532 9.43 24.30 -0.45
C CYS A 532 10.50 23.80 0.53
N ILE A 533 11.71 24.36 0.49
CA ILE A 533 12.82 24.00 1.39
C ILE A 533 12.43 24.33 2.84
N THR A 534 11.87 25.50 3.10
CA THR A 534 11.45 25.92 4.44
C THR A 534 10.39 24.99 5.01
N ARG A 535 9.38 24.66 4.24
CA ARG A 535 8.29 23.74 4.63
C ARG A 535 8.81 22.32 4.85
N ALA A 536 9.64 21.82 3.94
CA ALA A 536 10.25 20.51 4.07
C ALA A 536 11.11 20.41 5.33
N LYS A 537 11.86 21.47 5.69
CA LYS A 537 12.67 21.50 6.90
C LYS A 537 11.84 21.33 8.16
N VAL A 538 10.68 21.96 8.28
CA VAL A 538 9.79 21.80 9.44
C VAL A 538 9.38 20.33 9.62
N VAL A 539 8.99 19.69 8.53
CA VAL A 539 8.58 18.27 8.54
C VAL A 539 9.77 17.35 8.79
N SER A 540 10.95 17.62 8.19
CA SER A 540 12.20 16.89 8.44
C SER A 540 12.63 16.95 9.92
N ASP A 541 12.58 18.12 10.53
CA ASP A 541 12.97 18.33 11.92
C ASP A 541 12.05 17.54 12.89
N LEU A 542 10.78 17.41 12.60
CA LEU A 542 9.88 16.54 13.33
C LEU A 542 10.20 15.06 13.06
N HIS A 543 10.35 14.69 11.78
CA HIS A 543 10.63 13.31 11.38
C HIS A 543 11.94 12.77 12.00
N GLU A 544 12.97 13.61 12.09
CA GLU A 544 14.23 13.28 12.79
C GLU A 544 13.98 12.77 14.23
N LYS A 545 12.98 13.34 14.90
CA LYS A 545 12.65 13.03 16.30
C LYS A 545 11.72 11.82 16.44
N VAL A 546 10.79 11.64 15.50
CA VAL A 546 9.71 10.64 15.63
C VAL A 546 9.79 9.49 14.63
N GLY A 547 10.70 9.52 13.67
CA GLY A 547 10.76 8.54 12.58
C GLY A 547 10.87 7.07 12.99
N LYS A 548 11.46 6.77 14.15
CA LYS A 548 11.53 5.44 14.76
C LYS A 548 10.56 5.22 15.92
N CYS A 549 9.69 6.19 16.20
CA CYS A 549 8.74 6.10 17.29
C CYS A 549 7.44 5.44 16.86
N GLN A 550 6.82 4.69 17.74
CA GLN A 550 5.45 4.25 17.57
C GLN A 550 4.50 5.45 17.67
N MET A 551 3.51 5.54 16.80
CA MET A 551 2.35 6.41 17.01
C MET A 551 1.43 5.70 17.99
N VAL A 552 1.37 6.20 19.24
CA VAL A 552 0.67 5.51 20.35
C VAL A 552 -0.77 5.95 20.50
N ARG A 553 -1.12 7.12 19.96
CA ARG A 553 -2.49 7.67 20.08
C ARG A 553 -2.80 8.65 18.96
N HIS A 554 -4.05 8.61 18.52
CA HIS A 554 -4.69 9.63 17.69
C HIS A 554 -6.04 9.98 18.31
N GLU A 555 -6.39 11.26 18.33
CA GLU A 555 -7.65 11.73 18.88
C GLU A 555 -8.24 12.92 18.12
N PHE A 556 -9.55 13.05 18.15
CA PHE A 556 -10.26 14.26 17.78
C PHE A 556 -10.38 15.16 19.01
N VAL A 557 -9.72 16.31 18.98
CA VAL A 557 -9.70 17.23 20.13
C VAL A 557 -11.12 17.74 20.39
N GLU A 558 -11.60 17.55 21.62
CA GLU A 558 -12.98 17.87 21.99
C GLU A 558 -14.05 17.25 21.09
N GLY A 559 -13.73 16.10 20.47
CA GLY A 559 -14.63 15.39 19.54
C GLY A 559 -14.75 16.05 18.16
N ASN A 560 -13.94 17.06 17.85
CA ASN A 560 -13.96 17.77 16.57
C ASN A 560 -13.05 17.08 15.53
N PRO A 561 -13.58 16.48 14.45
CA PRO A 561 -12.77 15.82 13.42
C PRO A 561 -11.84 16.77 12.65
N GLN A 562 -12.09 18.07 12.70
CA GLN A 562 -11.23 19.09 12.06
C GLN A 562 -10.01 19.44 12.91
N VAL A 563 -10.00 19.06 14.19
CA VAL A 563 -8.85 19.26 15.08
C VAL A 563 -8.35 17.89 15.55
N GLN A 564 -7.25 17.44 15.00
CA GLN A 564 -6.69 16.13 15.25
C GLN A 564 -5.36 16.22 15.98
N LYS A 565 -5.09 15.27 16.84
CA LYS A 565 -3.83 15.18 17.59
C LYS A 565 -3.28 13.76 17.52
N THR A 566 -1.98 13.65 17.29
CA THR A 566 -1.23 12.40 17.38
C THR A 566 -0.18 12.50 18.49
N VAL A 567 0.12 11.36 19.11
CA VAL A 567 1.13 11.24 20.16
C VAL A 567 2.09 10.11 19.81
N PHE A 568 3.37 10.37 19.92
CA PHE A 568 4.44 9.40 19.66
C PHE A 568 5.05 8.87 20.95
N SER A 569 5.65 7.69 20.89
CA SER A 569 6.18 6.96 22.05
C SER A 569 7.29 7.68 22.83
N ASN A 570 7.91 8.70 22.24
CA ASN A 570 8.90 9.55 22.91
C ASN A 570 8.29 10.80 23.60
N GLY A 571 6.96 10.89 23.66
CA GLY A 571 6.25 12.00 24.29
C GLY A 571 6.02 13.22 23.39
N ILE A 572 6.48 13.20 22.14
CA ILE A 572 6.14 14.27 21.19
C ILE A 572 4.71 14.10 20.72
N SER A 573 3.96 15.20 20.74
CA SER A 573 2.61 15.28 20.17
C SER A 573 2.53 16.34 19.09
N VAL A 574 1.65 16.10 18.13
CA VAL A 574 1.33 17.02 17.03
C VAL A 574 -0.17 17.25 17.01
N GLN A 575 -0.60 18.48 17.16
CA GLN A 575 -1.99 18.89 17.00
C GLN A 575 -2.13 19.72 15.74
N VAL A 576 -3.13 19.40 14.93
CA VAL A 576 -3.44 20.10 13.69
C VAL A 576 -4.90 20.57 13.73
N ASP A 577 -5.12 21.82 13.38
CA ASP A 577 -6.44 22.40 13.14
C ASP A 577 -6.59 22.63 11.63
N PHE A 578 -7.31 21.72 10.97
CA PHE A 578 -7.52 21.78 9.52
C PHE A 578 -8.45 22.92 9.08
N GLN A 579 -9.28 23.44 9.97
CA GLN A 579 -10.14 24.58 9.67
C GLN A 579 -9.36 25.90 9.67
N LYS A 580 -8.43 26.04 10.62
CA LYS A 580 -7.58 27.23 10.75
C LYS A 580 -6.26 27.12 9.97
N GLN A 581 -5.97 25.93 9.41
CA GLN A 581 -4.70 25.62 8.74
C GLN A 581 -3.48 25.91 9.63
N THR A 582 -3.54 25.47 10.88
CA THR A 582 -2.48 25.64 11.88
C THR A 582 -2.06 24.32 12.50
N TYR A 583 -0.88 24.30 13.06
CA TYR A 583 -0.35 23.14 13.79
C TYR A 583 0.42 23.57 15.04
N GLU A 584 0.55 22.65 15.98
CA GLU A 584 1.35 22.80 17.17
C GLU A 584 2.10 21.49 17.48
N ILE A 585 3.40 21.59 17.75
CA ILE A 585 4.24 20.47 18.12
C ILE A 585 4.66 20.70 19.58
N ARG A 586 4.37 19.73 20.47
CA ARG A 586 4.71 19.79 21.88
C ARG A 586 5.55 18.58 22.28
N ASN A 587 6.37 18.76 23.30
CA ASN A 587 7.03 17.65 24.01
C ASN A 587 6.26 17.44 25.32
N GLU A 588 5.38 16.45 25.31
CA GLU A 588 4.63 16.06 26.50
C GLU A 588 5.48 15.05 27.25
N ASN A 589 6.06 15.45 28.39
CA ASN A 589 6.70 14.48 29.29
C ASN A 589 5.61 13.60 29.89
N TYR A 590 5.31 12.48 29.23
CA TYR A 590 4.53 11.42 29.84
C TYR A 590 5.41 10.77 30.91
N PHE A 591 5.19 11.16 32.18
CA PHE A 591 5.58 10.31 33.29
C PHE A 591 4.68 9.07 33.18
N SER A 592 5.29 7.93 32.89
CA SER A 592 4.64 6.62 33.02
C SER A 592 4.18 6.46 34.46
N GLU A 593 2.87 6.48 34.71
CA GLU A 593 2.29 5.82 35.87
C GLU A 593 2.09 4.33 35.61
#